data_504ec6024870bd5a5f33abd5836d3c7e
#
_entry.id   504ec6024870bd5a5f33abd5836d3c7e
#
_cell.length_a   1.000
_cell.length_b   1.000
_cell.length_c   1.000
_cell.angle_alpha   90.00
_cell.angle_beta   90.00
_cell.angle_gamma   90.00
#
_symmetry.space_group_name_H-M   'P 1'
#
loop_
_entity.id
_entity.type
_entity.pdbx_description
1 polymer ?
#
loop_
_entity_poly.entity_id
_entity_poly.type
_entity_poly.pdbx_seq_one_letter_code
_entity_poly.pdbx_strand_id
1 'polypeptide(L)'
;EMCIRDRVVLIGATTENPSFEVVAALLSRCQVYTLKSLSYEKLEELLKSALNHYNSEFQSNFKIKESEAFIQYSSGDARKLINGLEIVLNQFLKDKNKEITSEEILSVLQENMVLYDKNGEQHYDIISAFIKSIRGSDPNAAVYWLARMLAGGEDIKFIARRMLISASEDIGLANPNALTVATQCFQAVNVIGNPEARIILSECAVYLAVSPKSNSSYLAINEALSFVKKTGNLPVPLHLRNAPTKLMKDMNYGKNYQYAHDYKEGFVEQEFLPEEISGTKFY
;
A
#
# COMPACT_ATOMS: atom_id res chain seq x y z
N GLU A 1 -37.14 8.02 -13.01
CA GLU A 1 -36.18 8.02 -11.88
C GLU A 1 -36.92 8.35 -10.59
N MET A 2 -37.23 7.31 -9.81
CA MET A 2 -37.86 7.46 -8.51
C MET A 2 -36.77 7.95 -7.52
N CYS A 3 -36.92 9.14 -7.00
CA CYS A 3 -35.97 9.72 -6.07
C CYS A 3 -36.00 8.91 -4.76
N ILE A 4 -34.99 8.08 -4.54
CA ILE A 4 -34.85 7.24 -3.33
C ILE A 4 -34.73 8.09 -2.07
N ARG A 5 -34.38 9.36 -2.23
CA ARG A 5 -34.07 10.33 -1.16
C ARG A 5 -35.18 10.50 -0.12
N ASP A 6 -36.42 10.33 -0.51
CA ASP A 6 -37.56 10.65 0.36
C ASP A 6 -38.24 9.41 0.97
N ARG A 7 -37.75 8.19 0.67
CA ARG A 7 -38.41 6.95 1.07
C ARG A 7 -37.56 5.96 1.85
N VAL A 8 -36.21 6.07 1.78
CA VAL A 8 -35.30 5.11 2.40
C VAL A 8 -34.10 5.84 3.00
N VAL A 9 -33.79 5.53 4.25
CA VAL A 9 -32.52 5.92 4.89
C VAL A 9 -31.51 4.82 4.63
N LEU A 10 -30.43 5.14 3.92
CA LEU A 10 -29.30 4.25 3.69
C LEU A 10 -28.23 4.50 4.73
N ILE A 11 -27.88 3.48 5.50
CA ILE A 11 -26.75 3.51 6.43
C ILE A 11 -25.73 2.48 5.94
N GLY A 12 -24.54 2.96 5.55
CA GLY A 12 -23.40 2.13 5.17
C GLY A 12 -22.27 2.28 6.19
N ALA A 13 -21.57 1.20 6.48
CA ALA A 13 -20.38 1.21 7.31
C ALA A 13 -19.24 0.55 6.53
N THR A 14 -18.06 1.14 6.59
CA THR A 14 -16.83 0.60 5.97
C THR A 14 -15.64 0.89 6.87
N THR A 15 -14.65 0.03 6.84
CA THR A 15 -13.32 0.25 7.42
C THR A 15 -12.38 0.95 6.45
N GLU A 16 -12.75 1.01 5.16
CA GLU A 16 -11.96 1.64 4.10
C GLU A 16 -12.22 3.14 4.04
N ASN A 17 -11.28 3.87 3.45
CA ASN A 17 -11.45 5.31 3.26
C ASN A 17 -12.57 5.57 2.22
N PRO A 18 -13.69 6.19 2.64
CA PRO A 18 -14.85 6.37 1.76
C PRO A 18 -14.56 7.22 0.52
N SER A 19 -13.47 8.01 0.52
CA SER A 19 -13.07 8.81 -0.64
C SER A 19 -12.55 7.95 -1.81
N PHE A 20 -12.13 6.71 -1.54
CA PHE A 20 -11.64 5.79 -2.57
C PHE A 20 -12.67 4.73 -2.95
N GLU A 21 -13.46 4.26 -1.96
CA GLU A 21 -14.37 3.13 -2.15
C GLU A 21 -15.79 3.55 -2.54
N VAL A 22 -16.22 4.76 -2.16
CA VAL A 22 -17.58 5.22 -2.41
C VAL A 22 -17.60 6.19 -3.59
N VAL A 23 -18.45 5.92 -4.58
CA VAL A 23 -18.60 6.81 -5.74
C VAL A 23 -18.97 8.24 -5.33
N ALA A 24 -18.37 9.22 -5.96
CA ALA A 24 -18.54 10.65 -5.63
C ALA A 24 -20.01 11.11 -5.63
N ALA A 25 -20.84 10.54 -6.49
CA ALA A 25 -22.28 10.81 -6.56
C ALA A 25 -23.03 10.39 -5.29
N LEU A 26 -22.58 9.35 -4.60
CA LEU A 26 -23.15 8.89 -3.33
C LEU A 26 -22.60 9.73 -2.18
N LEU A 27 -21.30 9.99 -2.16
CA LEU A 27 -20.66 10.85 -1.13
C LEU A 27 -21.30 12.23 -1.05
N SER A 28 -21.66 12.84 -2.20
CA SER A 28 -22.30 14.14 -2.24
C SER A 28 -23.71 14.18 -1.64
N ARG A 29 -24.30 13.00 -1.39
CA ARG A 29 -25.67 12.83 -0.86
C ARG A 29 -25.73 12.20 0.53
N CYS A 30 -24.59 11.79 1.08
CA CYS A 30 -24.48 11.15 2.39
C CYS A 30 -23.71 12.03 3.36
N GLN A 31 -24.04 11.92 4.65
CA GLN A 31 -23.17 12.46 5.71
C GLN A 31 -22.16 11.38 6.09
N VAL A 32 -20.89 11.74 6.12
CA VAL A 32 -19.81 10.86 6.52
C VAL A 32 -19.45 11.10 7.98
N TYR A 33 -19.49 10.05 8.78
CA TYR A 33 -19.11 10.07 10.19
C TYR A 33 -17.88 9.19 10.37
N THR A 34 -16.78 9.76 10.82
CA THR A 34 -15.58 9.00 11.16
C THR A 34 -15.64 8.59 12.63
N LEU A 35 -15.67 7.28 12.86
CA LEU A 35 -15.61 6.72 14.22
C LEU A 35 -14.14 6.70 14.67
N LYS A 36 -13.90 7.18 15.88
CA LYS A 36 -12.57 7.13 16.51
C LYS A 36 -12.41 5.80 17.26
N SER A 37 -11.17 5.33 17.38
CA SER A 37 -10.81 4.23 18.25
C SER A 37 -11.33 4.45 19.67
N LEU A 38 -11.70 3.39 20.37
CA LEU A 38 -12.18 3.46 21.72
C LEU A 38 -11.04 3.88 22.69
N SER A 39 -11.39 4.68 23.70
CA SER A 39 -10.43 5.05 24.74
C SER A 39 -10.10 3.85 25.64
N TYR A 40 -8.98 3.96 26.36
CA TYR A 40 -8.52 2.94 27.30
C TYR A 40 -9.62 2.55 28.31
N GLU A 41 -10.26 3.55 28.92
CA GLU A 41 -11.31 3.35 29.92
C GLU A 41 -12.51 2.58 29.35
N LYS A 42 -12.93 2.92 28.13
CA LYS A 42 -14.04 2.24 27.45
C LYS A 42 -13.71 0.80 27.07
N LEU A 43 -12.45 0.54 26.68
CA LEU A 43 -12.00 -0.83 26.40
C LEU A 43 -11.94 -1.66 27.68
N GLU A 44 -11.52 -1.08 28.79
CA GLU A 44 -11.50 -1.76 30.10
C GLU A 44 -12.91 -2.10 30.59
N GLU A 45 -13.86 -1.17 30.47
CA GLU A 45 -15.27 -1.42 30.77
C GLU A 45 -15.86 -2.54 29.90
N LEU A 46 -15.55 -2.51 28.60
CA LEU A 46 -16.00 -3.52 27.65
C LEU A 46 -15.42 -4.89 27.98
N LEU A 47 -14.14 -4.96 28.31
CA LEU A 47 -13.45 -6.19 28.69
C LEU A 47 -14.09 -6.82 29.95
N LYS A 48 -14.35 -6.01 30.99
CA LYS A 48 -15.03 -6.45 32.21
C LYS A 48 -16.44 -6.97 31.92
N SER A 49 -17.19 -6.26 31.09
CA SER A 49 -18.55 -6.68 30.69
C SER A 49 -18.52 -7.99 29.92
N ALA A 50 -17.62 -8.14 28.94
CA ALA A 50 -17.47 -9.34 28.14
C ALA A 50 -17.03 -10.55 28.99
N LEU A 51 -16.09 -10.36 29.92
CA LEU A 51 -15.65 -11.40 30.85
C LEU A 51 -16.79 -11.88 31.75
N ASN A 52 -17.60 -10.95 32.29
CA ASN A 52 -18.74 -11.30 33.12
C ASN A 52 -19.80 -12.07 32.33
N HIS A 53 -20.06 -11.66 31.09
CA HIS A 53 -20.98 -12.37 30.18
C HIS A 53 -20.48 -13.78 29.90
N TYR A 54 -19.23 -13.95 29.54
CA TYR A 54 -18.60 -15.25 29.29
C TYR A 54 -18.66 -16.15 30.53
N ASN A 55 -18.31 -15.64 31.70
CA ASN A 55 -18.37 -16.39 32.95
C ASN A 55 -19.80 -16.87 33.27
N SER A 56 -20.82 -16.03 33.00
CA SER A 56 -22.22 -16.39 33.18
C SER A 56 -22.66 -17.47 32.20
N GLU A 57 -22.31 -17.36 30.92
CA GLU A 57 -22.72 -18.26 29.87
C GLU A 57 -22.09 -19.65 30.01
N PHE A 58 -20.81 -19.73 30.34
CA PHE A 58 -20.05 -20.98 30.43
C PHE A 58 -19.93 -21.53 31.85
N GLN A 59 -20.62 -20.92 32.84
CA GLN A 59 -20.54 -21.29 34.25
C GLN A 59 -19.12 -21.41 34.73
N SER A 60 -18.33 -20.38 34.46
CA SER A 60 -16.92 -20.24 34.81
C SER A 60 -16.70 -19.06 35.75
N ASN A 61 -15.50 -18.96 36.33
CA ASN A 61 -15.11 -17.86 37.20
C ASN A 61 -13.68 -17.44 36.88
N PHE A 62 -13.45 -17.14 35.58
CA PHE A 62 -12.19 -16.61 35.13
C PHE A 62 -11.97 -15.22 35.68
N LYS A 63 -10.73 -14.93 36.09
CA LYS A 63 -10.28 -13.61 36.49
C LYS A 63 -9.09 -13.18 35.64
N ILE A 64 -9.05 -11.92 35.26
CA ILE A 64 -7.94 -11.31 34.56
C ILE A 64 -7.20 -10.45 35.58
N LYS A 65 -5.92 -10.74 35.78
CA LYS A 65 -5.10 -10.02 36.74
C LYS A 65 -4.78 -8.61 36.29
N GLU A 66 -4.45 -8.46 34.99
CA GLU A 66 -4.07 -7.20 34.34
C GLU A 66 -4.71 -7.13 32.97
N SER A 67 -5.36 -6.01 32.65
CA SER A 67 -6.10 -5.81 31.39
C SER A 67 -5.23 -5.26 30.26
N GLU A 68 -4.03 -4.75 30.57
CA GLU A 68 -3.16 -4.03 29.64
C GLU A 68 -2.83 -4.83 28.39
N ALA A 69 -2.55 -6.14 28.54
CA ALA A 69 -2.22 -7.01 27.42
C ALA A 69 -3.34 -7.09 26.37
N PHE A 70 -4.60 -7.21 26.82
CA PHE A 70 -5.77 -7.20 25.92
C PHE A 70 -6.00 -5.85 25.27
N ILE A 71 -5.84 -4.76 26.04
CA ILE A 71 -6.06 -3.40 25.55
C ILE A 71 -5.03 -3.04 24.48
N GLN A 72 -3.75 -3.36 24.71
CA GLN A 72 -2.68 -3.19 23.74
C GLN A 72 -2.93 -4.04 22.46
N TYR A 73 -3.33 -5.29 22.64
CA TYR A 73 -3.68 -6.18 21.53
C TYR A 73 -4.82 -5.61 20.68
N SER A 74 -5.84 -5.06 21.31
CA SER A 74 -7.03 -4.54 20.62
C SER A 74 -6.75 -3.31 19.78
N SER A 75 -5.71 -2.53 20.10
CA SER A 75 -5.36 -1.25 19.43
C SER A 75 -6.56 -0.29 19.27
N GLY A 76 -7.51 -0.32 20.22
CA GLY A 76 -8.71 0.53 20.20
C GLY A 76 -9.93 -0.08 19.51
N ASP A 77 -9.86 -1.33 19.04
CA ASP A 77 -10.95 -2.05 18.37
C ASP A 77 -11.67 -3.01 19.34
N ALA A 78 -12.99 -2.79 19.51
CA ALA A 78 -13.83 -3.61 20.38
C ALA A 78 -13.93 -5.07 19.95
N ARG A 79 -13.97 -5.36 18.63
CA ARG A 79 -14.08 -6.73 18.12
C ARG A 79 -12.79 -7.50 18.37
N LYS A 80 -11.63 -6.86 18.11
CA LYS A 80 -10.32 -7.45 18.43
C LYS A 80 -10.22 -7.77 19.92
N LEU A 81 -10.68 -6.87 20.79
CA LEU A 81 -10.68 -7.07 22.24
C LEU A 81 -11.49 -8.31 22.63
N ILE A 82 -12.74 -8.39 22.18
CA ILE A 82 -13.67 -9.49 22.51
C ILE A 82 -13.15 -10.82 21.93
N ASN A 83 -12.73 -10.83 20.67
CA ASN A 83 -12.17 -12.03 20.04
C ASN A 83 -10.90 -12.51 20.76
N GLY A 84 -10.01 -11.58 21.14
CA GLY A 84 -8.82 -11.90 21.91
C GLY A 84 -9.16 -12.52 23.26
N LEU A 85 -10.15 -11.95 23.96
CA LEU A 85 -10.66 -12.52 25.22
C LEU A 85 -11.17 -13.94 25.01
N GLU A 86 -12.02 -14.16 24.00
CA GLU A 86 -12.60 -15.46 23.70
C GLU A 86 -11.52 -16.51 23.39
N ILE A 87 -10.51 -16.17 22.58
CA ILE A 87 -9.38 -17.05 22.25
C ILE A 87 -8.63 -17.46 23.53
N VAL A 88 -8.34 -16.50 24.39
CA VAL A 88 -7.58 -16.78 25.63
C VAL A 88 -8.41 -17.64 26.59
N LEU A 89 -9.68 -17.31 26.80
CA LEU A 89 -10.55 -18.07 27.71
C LEU A 89 -10.78 -19.51 27.21
N ASN A 90 -10.92 -19.70 25.89
CA ASN A 90 -11.09 -21.02 25.28
C ASN A 90 -9.86 -21.93 25.49
N GLN A 91 -8.65 -21.37 25.52
CA GLN A 91 -7.42 -22.13 25.82
C GLN A 91 -7.44 -22.74 27.24
N PHE A 92 -8.11 -22.06 28.18
CA PHE A 92 -8.13 -22.43 29.58
C PHE A 92 -9.46 -23.07 30.05
N LEU A 93 -10.34 -23.51 29.13
CA LEU A 93 -11.65 -24.09 29.44
C LEU A 93 -11.62 -25.27 30.42
N LYS A 94 -10.48 -25.97 30.54
CA LYS A 94 -10.30 -27.09 31.47
C LYS A 94 -10.17 -26.64 32.94
N ASP A 95 -9.72 -25.39 33.18
CA ASP A 95 -9.58 -24.80 34.51
C ASP A 95 -10.46 -23.55 34.63
N LYS A 96 -11.74 -23.77 34.84
CA LYS A 96 -12.78 -22.72 34.84
C LYS A 96 -12.67 -21.66 35.95
N ASN A 97 -11.78 -21.84 36.92
CA ASN A 97 -11.56 -20.91 38.04
C ASN A 97 -10.20 -20.22 38.00
N LYS A 98 -9.56 -20.20 36.85
CA LYS A 98 -8.21 -19.69 36.67
C LYS A 98 -8.14 -18.17 36.72
N GLU A 99 -7.13 -17.64 37.38
CA GLU A 99 -6.66 -16.27 37.24
C GLU A 99 -5.60 -16.22 36.13
N ILE A 100 -5.85 -15.44 35.08
CA ILE A 100 -5.04 -15.40 33.86
C ILE A 100 -4.09 -14.20 33.97
N THR A 101 -2.79 -14.45 33.79
CA THR A 101 -1.74 -13.44 33.87
C THR A 101 -1.49 -12.78 32.50
N SER A 102 -0.84 -11.60 32.50
CA SER A 102 -0.45 -10.91 31.27
C SER A 102 0.49 -11.73 30.39
N GLU A 103 1.39 -12.53 30.98
CA GLU A 103 2.30 -13.40 30.23
C GLU A 103 1.56 -14.49 29.47
N GLU A 104 0.55 -15.11 30.10
CA GLU A 104 -0.29 -16.12 29.48
C GLU A 104 -1.15 -15.53 28.36
N ILE A 105 -1.70 -14.34 28.59
CA ILE A 105 -2.47 -13.60 27.57
C ILE A 105 -1.59 -13.32 26.36
N LEU A 106 -0.39 -12.77 26.56
CA LEU A 106 0.54 -12.46 25.48
C LEU A 106 1.00 -13.71 24.73
N SER A 107 1.29 -14.82 25.44
CA SER A 107 1.68 -16.09 24.80
C SER A 107 0.57 -16.59 23.86
N VAL A 108 -0.66 -16.67 24.34
CA VAL A 108 -1.81 -17.15 23.56
C VAL A 108 -2.12 -16.20 22.40
N LEU A 109 -2.08 -14.89 22.62
CA LEU A 109 -2.38 -13.91 21.60
C LEU A 109 -1.27 -13.80 20.53
N GLN A 110 0.03 -13.92 20.92
CA GLN A 110 1.14 -13.89 19.96
C GLN A 110 1.12 -15.08 19.02
N GLU A 111 0.82 -16.28 19.51
CA GLU A 111 0.62 -17.45 18.66
C GLU A 111 -0.52 -17.26 17.62
N ASN A 112 -1.54 -16.47 17.97
CA ASN A 112 -2.71 -16.20 17.13
C ASN A 112 -2.62 -14.87 16.35
N MET A 113 -1.74 -13.92 16.71
CA MET A 113 -1.54 -12.67 15.98
C MET A 113 -1.09 -12.88 14.53
N VAL A 114 -0.38 -13.95 14.26
CA VAL A 114 0.09 -14.31 12.91
C VAL A 114 -1.07 -14.58 11.93
N LEU A 115 -2.28 -14.84 12.43
CA LEU A 115 -3.44 -15.23 11.62
C LEU A 115 -4.46 -14.12 11.31
N TYR A 116 -4.42 -12.97 12.02
CA TYR A 116 -5.60 -12.09 12.05
C TYR A 116 -5.52 -10.76 11.29
N ASP A 117 -4.35 -10.27 10.85
CA ASP A 117 -4.21 -8.91 10.26
C ASP A 117 -3.96 -8.86 8.75
N LYS A 118 -4.37 -9.88 8.00
CA LYS A 118 -4.14 -9.93 6.53
C LYS A 118 -5.02 -9.01 5.69
N ASN A 119 -6.09 -8.41 6.24
CA ASN A 119 -7.09 -7.65 5.45
C ASN A 119 -7.56 -6.34 6.11
N GLY A 120 -6.80 -5.71 7.02
CA GLY A 120 -7.23 -4.53 7.77
C GLY A 120 -6.61 -3.22 7.28
N GLU A 121 -7.20 -2.09 7.68
CA GLU A 121 -6.76 -0.71 7.41
C GLU A 121 -5.29 -0.47 7.81
N GLN A 122 -4.80 -1.15 8.85
CA GLN A 122 -3.40 -1.10 9.30
C GLN A 122 -2.40 -1.62 8.25
N HIS A 123 -2.79 -2.57 7.40
CA HIS A 123 -1.97 -3.07 6.31
C HIS A 123 -1.56 -1.93 5.35
N TYR A 124 -2.55 -1.12 4.92
CA TYR A 124 -2.30 0.02 4.02
C TYR A 124 -1.51 1.14 4.69
N ASP A 125 -1.73 1.37 5.98
CA ASP A 125 -1.01 2.40 6.74
C ASP A 125 0.46 2.04 6.93
N ILE A 126 0.75 0.78 7.29
CA ILE A 126 2.13 0.31 7.52
C ILE A 126 2.92 0.30 6.21
N ILE A 127 2.37 -0.23 5.12
CA ILE A 127 3.05 -0.19 3.82
C ILE A 127 3.25 1.25 3.32
N SER A 128 2.29 2.13 3.57
CA SER A 128 2.41 3.55 3.24
C SER A 128 3.52 4.23 4.05
N ALA A 129 3.61 3.94 5.35
CA ALA A 129 4.68 4.44 6.22
C ALA A 129 6.05 3.91 5.77
N PHE A 130 6.15 2.62 5.40
CA PHE A 130 7.35 2.00 4.84
C PHE A 130 7.85 2.72 3.60
N ILE A 131 6.99 2.88 2.59
CA ILE A 131 7.36 3.55 1.34
C ILE A 131 7.70 5.03 1.56
N LYS A 132 6.96 5.73 2.43
CA LYS A 132 7.26 7.12 2.78
C LYS A 132 8.59 7.25 3.52
N SER A 133 9.00 6.26 4.32
CA SER A 133 10.32 6.23 4.97
C SER A 133 11.45 6.07 3.94
N ILE A 134 11.29 5.18 2.96
CA ILE A 134 12.22 5.03 1.83
C ILE A 134 12.32 6.35 1.05
N ARG A 135 11.19 6.94 0.68
CA ARG A 135 11.10 8.22 -0.03
C ARG A 135 11.73 9.36 0.75
N GLY A 136 11.52 9.40 2.07
CA GLY A 136 12.07 10.39 2.99
C GLY A 136 13.54 10.15 3.37
N SER A 137 14.18 9.09 2.83
CA SER A 137 15.59 8.76 3.09
C SER A 137 15.88 8.42 4.57
N ASP A 138 14.93 7.80 5.26
CA ASP A 138 15.12 7.28 6.62
C ASP A 138 15.24 5.75 6.61
N PRO A 139 16.46 5.19 6.59
CA PRO A 139 16.67 3.75 6.61
C PRO A 139 16.23 3.07 7.92
N ASN A 140 16.28 3.79 9.06
CA ASN A 140 15.88 3.23 10.35
C ASN A 140 14.37 3.02 10.42
N ALA A 141 13.61 4.02 10.00
CA ALA A 141 12.16 3.92 9.90
C ALA A 141 11.74 2.86 8.86
N ALA A 142 12.43 2.79 7.70
CA ALA A 142 12.16 1.78 6.69
C ALA A 142 12.34 0.36 7.24
N VAL A 143 13.45 0.07 7.94
CA VAL A 143 13.68 -1.25 8.55
C VAL A 143 12.65 -1.54 9.66
N TYR A 144 12.27 -0.55 10.47
CA TYR A 144 11.25 -0.72 11.50
C TYR A 144 9.89 -1.12 10.93
N TRP A 145 9.42 -0.39 9.89
CA TRP A 145 8.15 -0.70 9.24
C TRP A 145 8.17 -2.03 8.50
N LEU A 146 9.32 -2.38 7.88
CA LEU A 146 9.54 -3.71 7.30
C LEU A 146 9.40 -4.80 8.35
N ALA A 147 10.04 -4.65 9.51
CA ALA A 147 9.97 -5.62 10.60
C ALA A 147 8.52 -5.78 11.11
N ARG A 148 7.75 -4.68 11.20
CA ARG A 148 6.32 -4.75 11.57
C ARG A 148 5.48 -5.51 10.55
N MET A 149 5.73 -5.32 9.24
CA MET A 149 5.04 -6.08 8.18
C MET A 149 5.36 -7.57 8.26
N LEU A 150 6.64 -7.91 8.44
CA LEU A 150 7.08 -9.31 8.55
C LEU A 150 6.51 -10.00 9.80
N ALA A 151 6.51 -9.31 10.95
CA ALA A 151 5.90 -9.81 12.19
C ALA A 151 4.39 -9.99 12.07
N GLY A 152 3.70 -9.14 11.29
CA GLY A 152 2.28 -9.25 10.98
C GLY A 152 1.95 -10.30 9.91
N GLY A 153 2.95 -11.04 9.39
CA GLY A 153 2.74 -12.09 8.38
C GLY A 153 2.40 -11.58 6.98
N GLU A 154 2.82 -10.36 6.65
CA GLU A 154 2.63 -9.77 5.32
C GLU A 154 3.28 -10.61 4.22
N ASP A 155 2.67 -10.63 3.04
CA ASP A 155 3.25 -11.30 1.87
C ASP A 155 4.58 -10.64 1.48
N ILE A 156 5.67 -11.40 1.63
CA ILE A 156 7.03 -10.95 1.27
C ILE A 156 7.14 -10.51 -0.18
N LYS A 157 6.36 -11.11 -1.08
CA LYS A 157 6.31 -10.75 -2.51
C LYS A 157 5.58 -9.42 -2.71
N PHE A 158 4.57 -9.15 -1.92
CA PHE A 158 3.89 -7.86 -1.91
C PHE A 158 4.85 -6.74 -1.46
N ILE A 159 5.59 -6.95 -0.37
CA ILE A 159 6.59 -6.00 0.11
C ILE A 159 7.64 -5.72 -0.99
N ALA A 160 8.19 -6.78 -1.59
CA ALA A 160 9.20 -6.66 -2.65
C ALA A 160 8.65 -5.92 -3.89
N ARG A 161 7.39 -6.17 -4.30
CA ARG A 161 6.73 -5.40 -5.38
C ARG A 161 6.62 -3.91 -5.06
N ARG A 162 6.29 -3.56 -3.82
CA ARG A 162 6.20 -2.16 -3.41
C ARG A 162 7.55 -1.45 -3.47
N MET A 163 8.64 -2.14 -3.08
CA MET A 163 10.00 -1.62 -3.24
C MET A 163 10.39 -1.44 -4.71
N LEU A 164 10.01 -2.38 -5.59
CA LEU A 164 10.26 -2.28 -7.02
C LEU A 164 9.59 -1.04 -7.65
N ILE A 165 8.35 -0.76 -7.24
CA ILE A 165 7.64 0.47 -7.66
C ILE A 165 8.37 1.71 -7.16
N SER A 166 8.72 1.77 -5.86
CA SER A 166 9.42 2.90 -5.25
C SER A 166 10.80 3.16 -5.88
N ALA A 167 11.52 2.11 -6.31
CA ALA A 167 12.77 2.23 -7.03
C ALA A 167 12.63 3.03 -8.34
N SER A 168 11.51 2.87 -9.05
CA SER A 168 11.24 3.61 -10.30
C SER A 168 10.57 4.97 -10.05
N GLU A 169 9.64 5.03 -9.08
CA GLU A 169 8.83 6.21 -8.79
C GLU A 169 9.63 7.29 -8.05
N ASP A 170 10.37 6.89 -6.98
CA ASP A 170 10.99 7.82 -6.04
C ASP A 170 12.48 8.02 -6.29
N ILE A 171 13.18 7.00 -6.81
CA ILE A 171 14.63 7.04 -7.04
C ILE A 171 14.92 7.31 -8.52
N GLY A 172 14.30 6.54 -9.42
CA GLY A 172 14.34 6.74 -10.84
C GLY A 172 15.76 6.93 -11.38
N LEU A 173 15.94 7.97 -12.19
CA LEU A 173 17.21 8.27 -12.84
C LEU A 173 18.29 8.84 -11.91
N ALA A 174 17.97 9.20 -10.67
CA ALA A 174 18.98 9.61 -9.69
C ALA A 174 19.92 8.46 -9.32
N ASN A 175 19.43 7.21 -9.34
CA ASN A 175 20.23 6.00 -9.22
C ASN A 175 19.62 4.87 -10.06
N PRO A 176 20.01 4.70 -11.34
CA PRO A 176 19.45 3.67 -12.23
C PRO A 176 19.60 2.23 -11.71
N ASN A 177 20.60 1.97 -10.87
CA ASN A 177 20.81 0.64 -10.27
C ASN A 177 19.70 0.27 -9.26
N ALA A 178 18.94 1.24 -8.75
CA ALA A 178 17.89 0.98 -7.77
C ALA A 178 16.84 0.00 -8.30
N LEU A 179 16.42 0.16 -9.55
CA LEU A 179 15.48 -0.75 -10.21
C LEU A 179 16.07 -2.16 -10.36
N THR A 180 17.35 -2.28 -10.69
CA THR A 180 18.04 -3.57 -10.79
C THR A 180 18.10 -4.26 -9.45
N VAL A 181 18.51 -3.57 -8.38
CA VAL A 181 18.59 -4.11 -7.02
C VAL A 181 17.21 -4.56 -6.54
N ALA A 182 16.17 -3.75 -6.73
CA ALA A 182 14.82 -4.09 -6.35
C ALA A 182 14.26 -5.30 -7.15
N THR A 183 14.60 -5.41 -8.44
CA THR A 183 14.23 -6.56 -9.27
C THR A 183 14.90 -7.84 -8.78
N GLN A 184 16.20 -7.79 -8.49
CA GLN A 184 16.95 -8.93 -7.95
C GLN A 184 16.43 -9.32 -6.56
N CYS A 185 16.09 -8.35 -5.71
CA CYS A 185 15.44 -8.59 -4.43
C CYS A 185 14.12 -9.37 -4.62
N PHE A 186 13.26 -8.93 -5.52
CA PHE A 186 11.99 -9.63 -5.81
C PHE A 186 12.22 -11.07 -6.28
N GLN A 187 13.18 -11.29 -7.16
CA GLN A 187 13.53 -12.62 -7.65
C GLN A 187 14.09 -13.53 -6.54
N ALA A 188 15.02 -13.00 -5.74
CA ALA A 188 15.63 -13.75 -4.64
C ALA A 188 14.60 -14.14 -3.57
N VAL A 189 13.70 -13.22 -3.21
CA VAL A 189 12.59 -13.49 -2.27
C VAL A 189 11.66 -14.59 -2.76
N ASN A 190 11.40 -14.65 -4.08
CA ASN A 190 10.59 -15.71 -4.67
C ASN A 190 11.24 -17.10 -4.58
N VAL A 191 12.57 -17.17 -4.63
CA VAL A 191 13.34 -18.43 -4.61
C VAL A 191 13.56 -18.89 -3.17
N ILE A 192 13.93 -17.98 -2.28
CA ILE A 192 14.40 -18.31 -0.92
C ILE A 192 13.22 -18.48 0.05
N GLY A 193 12.25 -17.55 0.02
CA GLY A 193 11.11 -17.59 0.95
C GLY A 193 11.49 -17.23 2.39
N ASN A 194 10.54 -17.45 3.31
CA ASN A 194 10.72 -17.22 4.75
C ASN A 194 11.46 -18.40 5.39
N PRO A 195 12.27 -18.18 6.45
CA PRO A 195 12.46 -16.88 7.14
C PRO A 195 13.60 -16.02 6.60
N GLU A 196 14.42 -16.49 5.67
CA GLU A 196 15.65 -15.83 5.20
C GLU A 196 15.37 -14.62 4.30
N ALA A 197 14.22 -14.57 3.65
CA ALA A 197 13.80 -13.45 2.79
C ALA A 197 13.88 -12.08 3.51
N ARG A 198 13.74 -12.05 4.86
CA ARG A 198 13.84 -10.83 5.67
C ARG A 198 15.18 -10.11 5.50
N ILE A 199 16.26 -10.86 5.29
CA ILE A 199 17.63 -10.31 5.16
C ILE A 199 17.72 -9.55 3.83
N ILE A 200 17.27 -10.17 2.74
CA ILE A 200 17.28 -9.61 1.39
C ILE A 200 16.37 -8.38 1.31
N LEU A 201 15.17 -8.47 1.91
CA LEU A 201 14.24 -7.33 1.98
C LEU A 201 14.83 -6.16 2.75
N SER A 202 15.52 -6.41 3.88
CA SER A 202 16.17 -5.38 4.68
C SER A 202 17.31 -4.70 3.93
N GLU A 203 18.18 -5.47 3.27
CA GLU A 203 19.26 -4.94 2.44
C GLU A 203 18.72 -4.03 1.33
N CYS A 204 17.70 -4.48 0.61
CA CYS A 204 17.05 -3.69 -0.44
C CYS A 204 16.40 -2.42 0.14
N ALA A 205 15.67 -2.51 1.25
CA ALA A 205 15.01 -1.37 1.87
C ALA A 205 16.03 -0.28 2.28
N VAL A 206 17.14 -0.68 2.90
CA VAL A 206 18.23 0.23 3.27
C VAL A 206 18.84 0.86 2.03
N TYR A 207 19.18 0.05 1.00
CA TYR A 207 19.75 0.55 -0.25
C TYR A 207 18.86 1.60 -0.91
N LEU A 208 17.56 1.34 -1.00
CA LEU A 208 16.61 2.28 -1.57
C LEU A 208 16.45 3.54 -0.71
N ALA A 209 16.45 3.40 0.61
CA ALA A 209 16.33 4.55 1.52
C ALA A 209 17.53 5.51 1.41
N VAL A 210 18.75 4.99 1.33
CA VAL A 210 19.97 5.83 1.23
C VAL A 210 20.28 6.31 -0.20
N SER A 211 19.58 5.79 -1.22
CA SER A 211 19.77 6.24 -2.60
C SER A 211 19.28 7.67 -2.80
N PRO A 212 19.93 8.47 -3.68
CA PRO A 212 19.41 9.77 -4.09
C PRO A 212 18.02 9.61 -4.73
N LYS A 213 17.19 10.64 -4.65
CA LYS A 213 15.78 10.61 -5.07
C LYS A 213 15.53 11.49 -6.29
N SER A 214 14.75 10.99 -7.25
CA SER A 214 14.20 11.76 -8.35
C SER A 214 12.91 11.09 -8.85
N ASN A 215 11.84 11.83 -8.88
CA ASN A 215 10.55 11.42 -9.44
C ASN A 215 10.30 12.02 -10.83
N SER A 216 11.33 12.56 -11.49
CA SER A 216 11.20 13.28 -12.77
C SER A 216 10.52 12.43 -13.85
N SER A 217 10.89 11.16 -13.99
CA SER A 217 10.27 10.24 -14.96
C SER A 217 8.80 9.95 -14.64
N TYR A 218 8.46 9.83 -13.35
CA TYR A 218 7.07 9.65 -12.89
C TYR A 218 6.22 10.89 -13.21
N LEU A 219 6.72 12.08 -12.94
CA LEU A 219 6.03 13.33 -13.25
C LEU A 219 5.87 13.50 -14.76
N ALA A 220 6.92 13.23 -15.54
CA ALA A 220 6.91 13.34 -16.99
C ALA A 220 5.80 12.49 -17.64
N ILE A 221 5.70 11.21 -17.29
CA ILE A 221 4.66 10.33 -17.85
C ILE A 221 3.25 10.74 -17.41
N ASN A 222 3.06 11.16 -16.15
CA ASN A 222 1.75 11.61 -15.67
C ASN A 222 1.29 12.90 -16.37
N GLU A 223 2.19 13.85 -16.55
CA GLU A 223 1.93 15.08 -17.28
C GLU A 223 1.58 14.78 -18.73
N ALA A 224 2.39 13.96 -19.42
CA ALA A 224 2.13 13.55 -20.81
C ALA A 224 0.76 12.84 -20.94
N LEU A 225 0.41 11.91 -20.03
CA LEU A 225 -0.90 11.25 -20.03
C LEU A 225 -2.06 12.23 -19.82
N SER A 226 -1.91 13.19 -18.91
CA SER A 226 -2.90 14.25 -18.68
C SER A 226 -3.05 15.13 -19.93
N PHE A 227 -1.94 15.43 -20.57
CA PHE A 227 -1.90 16.23 -21.78
C PHE A 227 -2.62 15.53 -22.96
N VAL A 228 -2.30 14.26 -23.21
CA VAL A 228 -2.97 13.44 -24.24
C VAL A 228 -4.48 13.37 -24.02
N LYS A 229 -4.95 13.26 -22.76
CA LYS A 229 -6.39 13.29 -22.45
C LYS A 229 -7.06 14.61 -22.85
N LYS A 230 -6.34 15.72 -22.82
CA LYS A 230 -6.86 17.06 -23.18
C LYS A 230 -6.81 17.33 -24.68
N THR A 231 -5.73 16.92 -25.35
CA THR A 231 -5.49 17.22 -26.77
C THR A 231 -6.06 16.17 -27.73
N GLY A 232 -6.35 14.96 -27.21
CA GLY A 232 -6.79 13.86 -28.05
C GLY A 232 -5.65 13.28 -28.92
N ASN A 233 -6.02 12.62 -30.02
CA ASN A 233 -5.09 11.96 -30.91
C ASN A 233 -4.56 12.94 -31.99
N LEU A 234 -3.49 13.66 -31.65
CA LEU A 234 -2.78 14.50 -32.60
C LEU A 234 -2.05 13.63 -33.65
N PRO A 235 -1.94 14.10 -34.92
CA PRO A 235 -1.33 13.32 -35.96
C PRO A 235 0.19 13.19 -35.79
N VAL A 236 0.73 12.00 -36.06
CA VAL A 236 2.19 11.83 -36.11
C VAL A 236 2.77 12.64 -37.23
N PRO A 237 3.84 13.43 -37.05
CA PRO A 237 4.51 14.18 -38.10
C PRO A 237 4.91 13.29 -39.29
N LEU A 238 4.75 13.80 -40.53
CA LEU A 238 4.96 12.99 -41.74
C LEU A 238 6.37 12.42 -41.83
N HIS A 239 7.40 13.17 -41.42
CA HIS A 239 8.77 12.72 -41.46
C HIS A 239 9.07 11.55 -40.51
N LEU A 240 8.28 11.38 -39.43
CA LEU A 240 8.43 10.27 -38.50
C LEU A 240 7.68 9.01 -38.91
N ARG A 241 6.82 9.09 -39.98
CA ARG A 241 6.04 7.95 -40.46
C ARG A 241 6.86 7.05 -41.35
N ASN A 242 6.76 5.74 -41.18
CA ASN A 242 7.37 4.78 -42.10
C ASN A 242 6.68 4.81 -43.46
N ALA A 243 7.46 4.65 -44.55
CA ALA A 243 6.98 4.66 -45.95
C ALA A 243 7.34 3.35 -46.68
N PRO A 244 6.81 2.17 -46.29
CA PRO A 244 7.15 0.90 -46.94
C PRO A 244 6.60 0.75 -48.37
N THR A 245 5.56 1.49 -48.73
CA THR A 245 4.94 1.42 -50.08
C THR A 245 5.24 2.67 -50.90
N LYS A 246 5.12 2.53 -52.22
CA LYS A 246 5.29 3.64 -53.14
C LYS A 246 4.26 4.76 -52.87
N LEU A 247 3.02 4.38 -52.61
CA LEU A 247 1.94 5.34 -52.28
C LEU A 247 2.29 6.18 -51.05
N MET A 248 2.83 5.57 -49.98
CA MET A 248 3.23 6.29 -48.78
C MET A 248 4.38 7.25 -49.08
N LYS A 249 5.35 6.86 -49.90
CA LYS A 249 6.42 7.76 -50.36
C LYS A 249 5.86 8.96 -51.16
N ASP A 250 4.91 8.72 -52.04
CA ASP A 250 4.24 9.76 -52.83
C ASP A 250 3.44 10.73 -51.91
N MET A 251 2.99 10.23 -50.73
CA MET A 251 2.35 11.03 -49.66
C MET A 251 3.36 11.72 -48.74
N ASN A 252 4.64 11.74 -49.06
CA ASN A 252 5.74 12.33 -48.28
C ASN A 252 5.99 11.70 -46.87
N TYR A 253 5.58 10.45 -46.64
CA TYR A 253 5.92 9.76 -45.41
C TYR A 253 7.43 9.50 -45.35
N GLY A 254 8.05 9.78 -44.18
CA GLY A 254 9.49 9.64 -43.99
C GLY A 254 10.36 10.67 -44.68
N LYS A 255 9.75 11.63 -45.43
CA LYS A 255 10.50 12.65 -46.12
C LYS A 255 11.15 13.61 -45.18
N ASN A 256 12.45 13.88 -45.42
CA ASN A 256 13.30 14.74 -44.55
C ASN A 256 13.56 14.22 -43.13
N TYR A 257 13.28 12.95 -42.86
CA TYR A 257 13.72 12.35 -41.62
C TYR A 257 15.25 12.31 -41.57
N GLN A 258 15.81 12.83 -40.47
CA GLN A 258 17.25 12.84 -40.25
C GLN A 258 17.59 11.69 -39.29
N TYR A 259 18.34 10.71 -39.80
CA TYR A 259 18.75 9.55 -38.99
C TYR A 259 19.89 9.92 -38.04
N ALA A 260 19.66 9.92 -36.75
CA ALA A 260 20.60 10.43 -35.76
C ALA A 260 21.99 9.77 -35.79
N HIS A 261 22.07 8.49 -36.20
CA HIS A 261 23.36 7.77 -36.28
C HIS A 261 24.25 8.26 -37.45
N ASP A 262 23.72 9.02 -38.42
CA ASP A 262 24.52 9.64 -39.47
C ASP A 262 25.17 10.94 -39.04
N TYR A 263 24.87 11.41 -37.81
CA TYR A 263 25.36 12.66 -37.26
C TYR A 263 26.34 12.43 -36.11
N LYS A 264 27.23 13.39 -35.90
CA LYS A 264 28.21 13.35 -34.82
C LYS A 264 27.49 13.21 -33.46
N GLU A 265 28.01 12.31 -32.62
CA GLU A 265 27.48 12.03 -31.29
C GLU A 265 26.04 11.46 -31.26
N GLY A 266 25.52 11.07 -32.45
CA GLY A 266 24.15 10.54 -32.54
C GLY A 266 23.06 11.57 -32.25
N PHE A 267 23.38 12.86 -32.38
CA PHE A 267 22.46 13.96 -32.12
C PHE A 267 22.10 14.71 -33.40
N VAL A 268 20.81 15.00 -33.54
CA VAL A 268 20.26 15.81 -34.63
C VAL A 268 19.19 16.74 -34.09
N GLU A 269 19.20 17.99 -34.53
CA GLU A 269 18.18 18.97 -34.20
C GLU A 269 16.96 18.75 -35.12
N GLN A 270 15.94 18.07 -34.60
CA GLN A 270 14.73 17.74 -35.34
C GLN A 270 13.55 17.73 -34.34
N GLU A 271 12.39 18.21 -34.80
CA GLU A 271 11.16 18.13 -33.99
C GLU A 271 10.57 16.72 -34.06
N PHE A 272 10.20 16.17 -32.92
CA PHE A 272 9.62 14.84 -32.77
C PHE A 272 8.18 14.87 -32.28
N LEU A 273 7.70 16.01 -31.80
CA LEU A 273 6.32 16.19 -31.38
C LEU A 273 5.43 16.63 -32.55
N PRO A 274 4.10 16.42 -32.49
CA PRO A 274 3.16 17.07 -33.38
C PRO A 274 3.34 18.59 -33.39
N GLU A 275 3.11 19.22 -34.55
CA GLU A 275 3.32 20.66 -34.73
C GLU A 275 2.53 21.50 -33.73
N GLU A 276 1.31 21.06 -33.38
CA GLU A 276 0.40 21.74 -32.46
C GLU A 276 0.95 21.82 -31.03
N ILE A 277 1.90 20.98 -30.71
CA ILE A 277 2.51 20.89 -29.36
C ILE A 277 4.04 21.00 -29.39
N SER A 278 4.58 21.47 -30.49
CA SER A 278 6.02 21.69 -30.65
C SER A 278 6.56 22.55 -29.49
N GLY A 279 7.71 22.18 -28.96
CA GLY A 279 8.37 22.84 -27.84
C GLY A 279 7.77 22.52 -26.46
N THR A 280 6.74 21.67 -26.36
CA THR A 280 6.25 21.19 -25.05
C THR A 280 7.32 20.34 -24.38
N LYS A 281 7.51 20.53 -23.07
CA LYS A 281 8.48 19.78 -22.25
C LYS A 281 7.75 19.00 -21.17
N PHE A 282 7.95 17.69 -21.15
CA PHE A 282 7.45 16.79 -20.10
C PHE A 282 8.57 16.34 -19.13
N TYR A 283 9.83 16.48 -19.58
CA TYR A 283 11.03 16.08 -18.86
C TYR A 283 12.13 17.14 -18.97
#